data_716ed63f3496a921c9b16fe5331fd8d1
#
_entry.id   716ed63f3496a921c9b16fe5331fd8d1
#
_cell.length_a   1.000
_cell.length_b   1.000
_cell.length_c   1.000
_cell.angle_alpha   90.00
_cell.angle_beta   90.00
_cell.angle_gamma   90.00
#
_symmetry.space_group_name_H-M   'P 1'
#
loop_
_entity.id
_entity.type
_entity.pdbx_description
1 polymer ?
#
loop_
_entity_poly.entity_id
_entity_poly.type
_entity_poly.pdbx_seq_one_letter_code
_entity_poly.pdbx_strand_id
1 'polypeptide(L)'
;REMLDYYSSVLPFNHTTDELIKVMKPWYDNYCFAVKSYGKTTMYNSVMVLNFISNYIDNEYDIPDSMVETNIRIDYDKMRMLIRHDKEFAHDASIIQQLVTQGFVTGTLNENFPAERINDPDNFLSLLFYFGMVTIDGTYKGETKFIIPNEVVRDQMYTYLLDTYKENDLVYDRYSKGKLESKLAYDGQFKPYFEYIADCLKKYSSQRDKQKGEAFVHGFTLAMTSQNKFYRPISELDNDGGYADIFLSPLCDIYKDMVDSYIIELKYCKSQTTDEQVKKLFEEASAQISRYADSDMVREAVKTTKLHK
;
A
#
# COMPACT_ATOMS: atom_id res chain seq x y z
N ARG A 1 -9.88 2.96 22.67
CA ARG A 1 -11.27 3.04 23.10
C ARG A 1 -11.42 4.01 24.27
N GLU A 2 -10.86 3.71 25.45
CA GLU A 2 -10.99 4.52 26.66
C GLU A 2 -10.74 6.02 26.44
N MET A 3 -9.73 6.36 25.64
CA MET A 3 -9.42 7.75 25.29
C MET A 3 -10.54 8.40 24.46
N LEU A 4 -11.07 7.71 23.46
CA LEU A 4 -12.19 8.21 22.65
C LEU A 4 -13.46 8.36 23.48
N ASP A 5 -13.76 7.41 24.34
CA ASP A 5 -14.91 7.45 25.25
C ASP A 5 -14.79 8.65 26.21
N TYR A 6 -13.57 8.92 26.71
CA TYR A 6 -13.33 10.11 27.53
C TYR A 6 -13.58 11.41 26.75
N TYR A 7 -12.95 11.57 25.57
CA TYR A 7 -13.12 12.81 24.80
C TYR A 7 -14.56 13.00 24.31
N SER A 8 -15.25 11.96 23.87
CA SER A 8 -16.66 12.04 23.46
C SER A 8 -17.61 12.39 24.61
N SER A 9 -17.22 12.15 25.87
CA SER A 9 -17.99 12.55 27.03
C SER A 9 -17.90 14.04 27.37
N VAL A 10 -16.84 14.72 26.91
CA VAL A 10 -16.55 16.13 27.23
C VAL A 10 -16.58 17.06 26.01
N LEU A 11 -16.54 16.52 24.81
CA LEU A 11 -16.56 17.24 23.54
C LEU A 11 -17.72 16.77 22.65
N PRO A 12 -18.28 17.63 21.81
CA PRO A 12 -19.46 17.31 20.99
C PRO A 12 -19.07 16.55 19.70
N PHE A 13 -18.58 15.32 19.85
CA PHE A 13 -18.21 14.48 18.73
C PHE A 13 -19.41 14.19 17.80
N ASN A 14 -19.20 14.29 16.48
CA ASN A 14 -20.20 13.97 15.47
C ASN A 14 -20.32 12.46 15.22
N HIS A 15 -19.30 11.67 15.64
CA HIS A 15 -19.20 10.25 15.39
C HIS A 15 -19.10 9.48 16.72
N THR A 16 -19.63 8.28 16.76
CA THR A 16 -19.47 7.37 17.89
C THR A 16 -18.04 6.85 17.98
N THR A 17 -17.65 6.40 19.19
CA THR A 17 -16.33 5.74 19.39
C THR A 17 -16.11 4.58 18.43
N ASP A 18 -17.13 3.76 18.14
CA ASP A 18 -17.01 2.61 17.25
C ASP A 18 -16.80 3.03 15.79
N GLU A 19 -17.46 4.08 15.33
CA GLU A 19 -17.23 4.64 13.99
C GLU A 19 -15.81 5.18 13.85
N LEU A 20 -15.32 5.93 14.82
CA LEU A 20 -13.94 6.45 14.81
C LEU A 20 -12.89 5.33 14.87
N ILE A 21 -13.12 4.28 15.66
CA ILE A 21 -12.24 3.09 15.69
C ILE A 21 -12.24 2.41 14.32
N LYS A 22 -13.40 2.24 13.68
CA LYS A 22 -13.51 1.63 12.35
C LYS A 22 -12.73 2.42 11.30
N VAL A 23 -12.79 3.75 11.34
CA VAL A 23 -12.03 4.64 10.45
C VAL A 23 -10.52 4.53 10.70
N MET A 24 -10.09 4.59 11.97
CA MET A 24 -8.65 4.56 12.31
C MET A 24 -7.99 3.20 12.14
N LYS A 25 -8.73 2.10 12.25
CA LYS A 25 -8.18 0.75 12.29
C LYS A 25 -7.26 0.41 11.12
N PRO A 26 -7.65 0.60 9.84
CA PRO A 26 -6.78 0.29 8.72
C PRO A 26 -5.52 1.16 8.64
N TRP A 27 -5.53 2.33 9.28
CA TRP A 27 -4.46 3.31 9.20
C TRP A 27 -3.42 3.19 10.32
N TYR A 28 -3.82 2.78 11.54
CA TYR A 28 -2.96 2.90 12.72
C TYR A 28 -2.84 1.65 13.56
N ASP A 29 -3.63 0.60 13.29
CA ASP A 29 -3.63 -0.68 14.00
C ASP A 29 -2.67 -1.70 13.36
N ASN A 30 -2.82 -2.94 13.77
CA ASN A 30 -2.21 -4.14 13.21
C ASN A 30 -0.75 -4.38 13.61
N TYR A 31 -0.24 -3.74 14.66
CA TYR A 31 1.09 -4.07 15.18
C TYR A 31 1.05 -5.31 16.07
N CYS A 32 1.88 -6.29 15.74
CA CYS A 32 2.13 -7.50 16.53
C CYS A 32 3.65 -7.70 16.68
N PHE A 33 4.15 -7.60 17.90
CA PHE A 33 5.60 -7.63 18.19
C PHE A 33 6.09 -8.98 18.72
N ALA A 34 5.22 -9.99 18.84
CA ALA A 34 5.61 -11.31 19.27
C ALA A 34 4.76 -12.40 18.59
N VAL A 35 5.40 -13.45 18.08
CA VAL A 35 4.72 -14.58 17.43
C VAL A 35 3.63 -15.20 18.33
N LYS A 36 3.88 -15.27 19.65
CA LYS A 36 2.90 -15.78 20.63
C LYS A 36 1.66 -14.91 20.79
N SER A 37 1.70 -13.65 20.37
CA SER A 37 0.59 -12.69 20.42
C SER A 37 -0.19 -12.63 19.12
N TYR A 38 0.28 -13.26 18.07
CA TYR A 38 -0.41 -13.32 16.79
C TYR A 38 -1.81 -13.94 16.94
N GLY A 39 -2.80 -13.31 16.29
CA GLY A 39 -4.20 -13.74 16.36
C GLY A 39 -4.93 -13.45 17.67
N LYS A 40 -4.28 -12.82 18.65
CA LYS A 40 -4.91 -12.45 19.94
C LYS A 40 -5.25 -10.96 20.01
N THR A 41 -4.25 -10.11 19.88
CA THR A 41 -4.39 -8.66 20.05
C THR A 41 -3.39 -7.95 19.17
N THR A 42 -3.84 -6.94 18.48
CA THR A 42 -3.00 -5.98 17.76
C THR A 42 -2.91 -4.68 18.54
N MET A 43 -1.88 -3.90 18.24
CA MET A 43 -1.66 -2.60 18.90
C MET A 43 -1.74 -1.47 17.88
N TYR A 44 -2.34 -0.37 18.33
CA TYR A 44 -2.36 0.89 17.59
C TYR A 44 -1.07 1.68 17.78
N ASN A 45 -0.66 2.41 16.76
CA ASN A 45 0.34 3.45 16.93
C ASN A 45 -0.27 4.61 17.70
N SER A 46 0.13 4.77 18.98
CA SER A 46 -0.45 5.76 19.90
C SER A 46 -0.25 7.21 19.45
N VAL A 47 0.88 7.52 18.81
CA VAL A 47 1.17 8.87 18.31
C VAL A 47 0.21 9.22 17.18
N MET A 48 -0.04 8.30 16.26
CA MET A 48 -0.97 8.49 15.14
C MET A 48 -2.41 8.64 15.61
N VAL A 49 -2.81 7.87 16.62
CA VAL A 49 -4.15 7.99 17.25
C VAL A 49 -4.33 9.35 17.90
N LEU A 50 -3.35 9.82 18.66
CA LEU A 50 -3.41 11.15 19.30
C LEU A 50 -3.50 12.26 18.24
N ASN A 51 -2.74 12.14 17.20
CA ASN A 51 -2.77 13.11 16.10
C ASN A 51 -4.11 13.12 15.35
N PHE A 52 -4.67 11.94 15.08
CA PHE A 52 -6.02 11.85 14.51
C PHE A 52 -7.05 12.56 15.37
N ILE A 53 -7.02 12.34 16.70
CA ILE A 53 -7.96 12.98 17.62
C ILE A 53 -7.78 14.51 17.61
N SER A 54 -6.53 15.00 17.59
CA SER A 54 -6.25 16.44 17.49
C SER A 54 -6.85 17.02 16.20
N ASN A 55 -6.54 16.41 15.06
CA ASN A 55 -7.04 16.87 13.76
C ASN A 55 -8.57 16.77 13.65
N TYR A 56 -9.17 15.73 14.22
CA TYR A 56 -10.62 15.56 14.29
C TYR A 56 -11.30 16.69 15.09
N ILE A 57 -10.69 17.09 16.20
CA ILE A 57 -11.17 18.23 17.01
C ILE A 57 -11.00 19.54 16.23
N ASP A 58 -9.83 19.76 15.61
CA ASP A 58 -9.52 20.96 14.85
C ASP A 58 -10.38 21.10 13.58
N ASN A 59 -10.85 19.96 13.03
CA ASN A 59 -11.76 19.90 11.87
C ASN A 59 -13.24 19.88 12.27
N GLU A 60 -13.59 20.58 13.34
CA GLU A 60 -14.98 20.73 13.81
C GLU A 60 -15.71 19.38 14.05
N TYR A 61 -14.96 18.36 14.51
CA TYR A 61 -15.43 17.00 14.78
C TYR A 61 -15.89 16.24 13.53
N ASP A 62 -15.29 16.55 12.37
CA ASP A 62 -15.43 15.75 11.16
C ASP A 62 -14.13 14.97 10.87
N ILE A 63 -14.25 13.90 10.06
CA ILE A 63 -13.10 13.06 9.72
C ILE A 63 -12.09 13.89 8.93
N PRO A 64 -10.79 13.89 9.32
CA PRO A 64 -9.76 14.63 8.58
C PRO A 64 -9.62 14.19 7.13
N ASP A 65 -9.41 15.14 6.22
CA ASP A 65 -9.16 14.87 4.80
C ASP A 65 -7.93 14.00 4.53
N SER A 66 -6.99 13.99 5.46
CA SER A 66 -5.79 13.16 5.41
C SER A 66 -5.62 12.36 6.68
N MET A 67 -5.51 11.04 6.54
CA MET A 67 -5.17 10.14 7.64
C MET A 67 -3.66 10.06 7.89
N VAL A 68 -2.86 10.63 7.01
CA VAL A 68 -1.39 10.65 7.11
C VAL A 68 -0.92 12.08 7.26
N GLU A 69 -0.44 12.44 8.45
CA GLU A 69 0.12 13.75 8.68
C GLU A 69 1.60 13.81 8.30
N THR A 70 1.96 14.88 7.59
CA THR A 70 3.32 15.12 7.11
C THR A 70 4.35 15.33 8.23
N ASN A 71 3.91 15.79 9.39
CA ASN A 71 4.78 16.10 10.53
C ASN A 71 5.08 14.90 11.44
N ILE A 72 4.23 13.86 11.39
CA ILE A 72 4.42 12.60 12.13
C ILE A 72 4.97 11.51 11.19
N ARG A 73 5.69 11.90 10.18
CA ARG A 73 6.44 10.95 9.39
C ARG A 73 7.42 10.23 10.33
N ILE A 74 7.28 8.89 10.39
CA ILE A 74 8.40 8.05 10.78
C ILE A 74 9.60 8.66 10.08
N ASP A 75 10.62 8.97 10.85
CA ASP A 75 11.80 9.70 10.38
C ASP A 75 12.19 9.22 8.96
N TYR A 76 11.70 9.98 7.97
CA TYR A 76 11.78 9.64 6.55
C TYR A 76 13.24 9.45 6.12
N ASP A 77 14.14 10.16 6.78
CA ASP A 77 15.57 10.04 6.53
C ASP A 77 16.14 8.72 7.05
N LYS A 78 15.64 8.20 8.17
CA LYS A 78 16.02 6.88 8.67
C LYS A 78 15.51 5.77 7.76
N MET A 79 14.24 5.87 7.36
CA MET A 79 13.67 4.92 6.40
C MET A 79 14.44 4.95 5.08
N ARG A 80 14.71 6.14 4.55
CA ARG A 80 15.49 6.34 3.31
C ARG A 80 16.91 5.77 3.43
N MET A 81 17.53 5.90 4.58
CA MET A 81 18.83 5.33 4.88
C MET A 81 18.79 3.78 4.90
N LEU A 82 17.79 3.20 5.58
CA LEU A 82 17.60 1.75 5.64
C LEU A 82 17.39 1.12 4.26
N ILE A 83 16.58 1.74 3.45
CA ILE A 83 16.22 1.21 2.13
C ILE A 83 17.33 1.42 1.10
N ARG A 84 18.17 2.44 1.24
CA ARG A 84 19.41 2.55 0.46
C ARG A 84 20.31 1.35 0.67
N HIS A 85 20.31 0.79 1.88
CA HIS A 85 21.04 -0.44 2.20
C HIS A 85 20.53 -1.66 1.43
N ASP A 86 19.22 -1.86 1.38
CA ASP A 86 18.65 -2.99 0.66
C ASP A 86 19.04 -3.00 -0.83
N LYS A 87 19.21 -1.84 -1.46
CA LYS A 87 19.65 -1.74 -2.86
C LYS A 87 21.09 -2.15 -3.13
N GLU A 88 22.00 -1.89 -2.20
CA GLU A 88 23.40 -2.24 -2.37
C GLU A 88 23.63 -3.76 -2.29
N PHE A 89 22.70 -4.49 -1.65
CA PHE A 89 22.85 -5.91 -1.35
C PHE A 89 21.91 -6.85 -2.12
N ALA A 90 20.90 -6.33 -2.84
CA ALA A 90 19.92 -7.18 -3.50
C ALA A 90 20.23 -7.42 -4.98
N HIS A 91 20.67 -8.61 -5.32
CA HIS A 91 20.81 -9.04 -6.72
C HIS A 91 19.48 -9.50 -7.36
N ASP A 92 18.44 -9.90 -6.60
CA ASP A 92 17.25 -10.53 -7.20
C ASP A 92 15.86 -10.04 -6.75
N ALA A 93 15.65 -9.56 -5.58
CA ALA A 93 14.42 -8.84 -5.18
C ALA A 93 14.61 -8.24 -3.79
N SER A 94 14.57 -6.93 -3.67
CA SER A 94 14.68 -6.30 -2.36
C SER A 94 13.54 -6.76 -1.45
N ILE A 95 13.80 -6.87 -0.16
CA ILE A 95 12.77 -7.18 0.87
C ILE A 95 11.56 -6.25 0.71
N ILE A 96 11.80 -4.98 0.39
CA ILE A 96 10.74 -4.01 0.17
C ILE A 96 9.93 -4.31 -1.09
N GLN A 97 10.57 -4.70 -2.17
CA GLN A 97 9.87 -5.11 -3.38
C GLN A 97 9.01 -6.34 -3.10
N GLN A 98 9.52 -7.34 -2.35
CA GLN A 98 8.73 -8.49 -1.95
C GLN A 98 7.52 -8.09 -1.09
N LEU A 99 7.73 -7.25 -0.06
CA LEU A 99 6.64 -6.73 0.78
C LEU A 99 5.56 -6.01 -0.05
N VAL A 100 5.97 -5.23 -1.04
CA VAL A 100 5.05 -4.47 -1.88
C VAL A 100 4.33 -5.34 -2.91
N THR A 101 5.02 -6.31 -3.52
CA THR A 101 4.48 -7.11 -4.63
C THR A 101 3.89 -8.45 -4.21
N GLN A 102 4.38 -9.06 -3.12
CA GLN A 102 3.90 -10.34 -2.59
C GLN A 102 3.07 -10.19 -1.29
N GLY A 103 3.04 -8.95 -0.74
CA GLY A 103 2.33 -8.66 0.50
C GLY A 103 3.06 -9.10 1.78
N PHE A 104 4.07 -9.98 1.70
CA PHE A 104 4.81 -10.49 2.85
C PHE A 104 6.24 -10.88 2.53
N VAL A 105 7.02 -11.01 3.60
CA VAL A 105 8.34 -11.67 3.59
C VAL A 105 8.45 -12.64 4.76
N THR A 106 9.34 -13.62 4.66
CA THR A 106 9.65 -14.52 5.78
C THR A 106 11.10 -14.37 6.20
N GLY A 107 11.37 -14.62 7.46
CA GLY A 107 12.74 -14.58 7.97
C GLY A 107 12.83 -14.70 9.49
N THR A 108 14.05 -14.50 9.98
CA THR A 108 14.37 -14.56 11.42
C THR A 108 14.78 -13.16 11.88
N LEU A 109 14.31 -12.76 13.06
CA LEU A 109 14.74 -11.53 13.69
C LEU A 109 16.04 -11.73 14.46
N ASN A 110 16.99 -10.86 14.22
CA ASN A 110 18.16 -10.71 15.07
C ASN A 110 17.82 -9.77 16.23
N GLU A 111 17.74 -10.32 17.44
CA GLU A 111 17.32 -9.55 18.62
C GLU A 111 18.42 -8.59 19.13
N ASN A 112 19.68 -8.93 18.86
CA ASN A 112 20.82 -8.16 19.33
C ASN A 112 21.89 -8.06 18.23
N PHE A 113 22.11 -6.87 17.72
CA PHE A 113 23.24 -6.54 16.86
C PHE A 113 23.85 -5.20 17.28
N PRO A 114 25.17 -5.08 17.30
CA PRO A 114 25.84 -3.84 17.66
C PRO A 114 25.58 -2.76 16.59
N ALA A 115 25.65 -1.50 17.00
CA ALA A 115 25.41 -0.37 16.10
C ALA A 115 26.29 -0.36 14.84
N GLU A 116 27.50 -0.93 14.94
CA GLU A 116 28.45 -1.07 13.83
C GLU A 116 27.96 -2.04 12.75
N ARG A 117 27.02 -2.94 13.09
CA ARG A 117 26.40 -3.90 12.17
C ARG A 117 24.99 -3.53 11.74
N ILE A 118 24.58 -2.29 11.97
CA ILE A 118 23.27 -1.80 11.54
C ILE A 118 23.11 -1.89 10.00
N ASN A 119 24.22 -1.82 9.31
CA ASN A 119 24.30 -1.86 7.85
C ASN A 119 24.50 -3.26 7.28
N ASP A 120 24.50 -4.29 8.13
CA ASP A 120 24.61 -5.67 7.68
C ASP A 120 23.28 -6.11 7.03
N PRO A 121 23.30 -6.66 5.80
CA PRO A 121 22.10 -7.12 5.11
C PRO A 121 21.23 -8.06 5.93
N ASP A 122 21.86 -8.93 6.70
CA ASP A 122 21.19 -9.91 7.56
C ASP A 122 20.36 -9.25 8.68
N ASN A 123 20.62 -7.97 8.99
CA ASN A 123 19.89 -7.21 9.99
C ASN A 123 18.76 -6.35 9.40
N PHE A 124 18.65 -6.27 8.07
CA PHE A 124 17.70 -5.34 7.43
C PHE A 124 16.25 -5.61 7.80
N LEU A 125 15.80 -6.88 7.77
CA LEU A 125 14.45 -7.25 8.19
C LEU A 125 14.19 -6.92 9.67
N SER A 126 15.20 -7.15 10.53
CA SER A 126 15.11 -6.80 11.95
C SER A 126 15.00 -5.29 12.16
N LEU A 127 15.73 -4.49 11.38
CA LEU A 127 15.60 -3.04 11.41
C LEU A 127 14.19 -2.58 10.99
N LEU A 128 13.66 -3.11 9.89
CA LEU A 128 12.29 -2.80 9.47
C LEU A 128 11.28 -3.12 10.59
N PHE A 129 11.47 -4.23 11.28
CA PHE A 129 10.61 -4.63 12.39
C PHE A 129 10.74 -3.67 13.60
N TYR A 130 11.95 -3.36 14.05
CA TYR A 130 12.17 -2.45 15.17
C TYR A 130 11.75 -1.01 14.89
N PHE A 131 11.76 -0.58 13.64
CA PHE A 131 11.21 0.72 13.23
C PHE A 131 9.69 0.70 12.97
N GLY A 132 9.03 -0.46 13.17
CA GLY A 132 7.60 -0.58 12.95
C GLY A 132 7.19 -0.52 11.48
N MET A 133 8.12 -0.81 10.56
CA MET A 133 7.87 -0.85 9.12
C MET A 133 7.25 -2.18 8.69
N VAL A 134 7.47 -3.23 9.46
CA VAL A 134 6.83 -4.53 9.31
C VAL A 134 6.31 -5.02 10.66
N THR A 135 5.34 -5.91 10.61
CA THR A 135 4.73 -6.56 11.77
C THR A 135 4.67 -8.07 11.57
N ILE A 136 4.58 -8.83 12.67
CA ILE A 136 4.45 -10.28 12.61
C ILE A 136 3.03 -10.66 12.20
N ASP A 137 2.90 -11.51 11.16
CA ASP A 137 1.66 -12.08 10.65
C ASP A 137 1.72 -13.62 10.69
N GLY A 138 2.10 -14.17 11.83
CA GLY A 138 2.19 -15.60 12.05
C GLY A 138 3.43 -16.25 11.48
N THR A 139 3.26 -17.45 10.90
CA THR A 139 4.35 -18.23 10.31
C THR A 139 3.97 -18.76 8.93
N TYR A 140 4.94 -18.85 8.04
CA TYR A 140 4.80 -19.46 6.73
C TYR A 140 5.95 -20.43 6.48
N LYS A 141 5.65 -21.68 6.19
CA LYS A 141 6.64 -22.76 5.98
C LYS A 141 7.68 -22.92 7.09
N GLY A 142 7.29 -22.60 8.34
CA GLY A 142 8.15 -22.72 9.51
C GLY A 142 8.97 -21.46 9.87
N GLU A 143 8.95 -20.43 9.04
CA GLU A 143 9.59 -19.14 9.30
C GLU A 143 8.57 -18.10 9.77
N THR A 144 9.03 -17.08 10.49
CA THR A 144 8.17 -15.96 10.86
C THR A 144 7.78 -15.15 9.62
N LYS A 145 6.49 -14.93 9.44
CA LYS A 145 5.93 -14.13 8.36
C LYS A 145 5.79 -12.68 8.82
N PHE A 146 6.21 -11.75 7.98
CA PHE A 146 6.12 -10.31 8.21
C PHE A 146 5.35 -9.66 7.08
N ILE A 147 4.48 -8.72 7.46
CA ILE A 147 3.69 -7.89 6.53
C ILE A 147 3.84 -6.41 6.86
N ILE A 148 3.41 -5.55 5.96
CA ILE A 148 3.25 -4.12 6.23
C ILE A 148 2.07 -3.96 7.21
N PRO A 149 2.24 -3.29 8.37
CA PRO A 149 1.23 -3.29 9.43
C PRO A 149 -0.06 -2.57 9.04
N ASN A 150 0.03 -1.43 8.37
CA ASN A 150 -1.11 -0.58 8.11
C ASN A 150 -0.87 0.38 6.93
N GLU A 151 -1.91 1.14 6.59
CA GLU A 151 -1.90 2.02 5.42
C GLU A 151 -0.92 3.18 5.52
N VAL A 152 -0.63 3.69 6.74
CA VAL A 152 0.38 4.75 6.91
C VAL A 152 1.75 4.24 6.49
N VAL A 153 2.14 3.05 6.94
CA VAL A 153 3.43 2.44 6.57
C VAL A 153 3.44 2.04 5.10
N ARG A 154 2.31 1.54 4.57
CA ARG A 154 2.18 1.18 3.16
C ARG A 154 2.38 2.38 2.24
N ASP A 155 1.72 3.50 2.53
CA ASP A 155 1.89 4.75 1.78
C ASP A 155 3.34 5.23 1.78
N GLN A 156 4.01 5.12 2.92
CA GLN A 156 5.43 5.45 3.04
C GLN A 156 6.30 4.53 2.18
N MET A 157 6.06 3.22 2.16
CA MET A 157 6.81 2.27 1.34
C MET A 157 6.61 2.52 -0.16
N TYR A 158 5.40 2.81 -0.58
CA TYR A 158 5.11 3.16 -1.98
C TYR A 158 5.76 4.49 -2.39
N THR A 159 5.66 5.50 -1.53
CA THR A 159 6.33 6.79 -1.75
C THR A 159 7.83 6.61 -1.91
N TYR A 160 8.40 5.76 -1.07
CA TYR A 160 9.81 5.44 -1.14
C TYR A 160 10.18 4.74 -2.46
N LEU A 161 9.42 3.73 -2.89
CA LEU A 161 9.66 3.09 -4.19
C LEU A 161 9.60 4.10 -5.33
N LEU A 162 8.64 5.00 -5.29
CA LEU A 162 8.52 6.05 -6.32
C LEU A 162 9.71 7.00 -6.32
N ASP A 163 10.18 7.42 -5.15
CA ASP A 163 11.37 8.27 -5.03
C ASP A 163 12.63 7.55 -5.50
N THR A 164 12.70 6.25 -5.23
CA THR A 164 13.74 5.39 -5.80
C THR A 164 13.75 5.40 -7.32
N TYR A 165 12.57 5.30 -7.95
CA TYR A 165 12.48 5.38 -9.40
C TYR A 165 12.85 6.77 -9.92
N LYS A 166 12.49 7.85 -9.23
CA LYS A 166 12.91 9.24 -9.58
C LYS A 166 14.42 9.44 -9.48
N GLU A 167 15.05 8.96 -8.43
CA GLU A 167 16.53 8.99 -8.27
C GLU A 167 17.23 8.20 -9.39
N ASN A 168 16.50 7.33 -10.04
CA ASN A 168 16.94 6.51 -11.16
C ASN A 168 16.31 6.96 -12.50
N ASP A 169 16.15 8.25 -12.71
CA ASP A 169 15.75 8.88 -13.96
C ASP A 169 14.27 8.72 -14.36
N LEU A 170 13.37 8.33 -13.44
CA LEU A 170 11.94 8.43 -13.71
C LEU A 170 11.51 9.89 -13.73
N VAL A 171 11.07 10.34 -14.90
CA VAL A 171 10.48 11.67 -15.09
C VAL A 171 9.00 11.53 -15.42
N TYR A 172 8.14 12.21 -14.66
CA TYR A 172 6.72 12.31 -14.95
C TYR A 172 6.15 13.68 -14.52
N ASP A 173 5.12 14.13 -15.22
CA ASP A 173 4.44 15.39 -14.90
C ASP A 173 3.32 15.16 -13.88
N ARG A 174 3.50 15.66 -12.67
CA ARG A 174 2.52 15.56 -11.57
C ARG A 174 1.20 16.27 -11.88
N TYR A 175 1.24 17.38 -12.62
CA TYR A 175 0.05 18.14 -12.94
C TYR A 175 -0.84 17.40 -13.93
N SER A 176 -0.25 16.90 -15.01
CA SER A 176 -0.96 16.07 -16.01
C SER A 176 -1.51 14.80 -15.37
N LYS A 177 -0.71 14.12 -14.51
CA LYS A 177 -1.15 12.95 -13.74
C LYS A 177 -2.36 13.28 -12.86
N GLY A 178 -2.32 14.37 -12.09
CA GLY A 178 -3.43 14.78 -11.22
C GLY A 178 -4.74 15.08 -11.96
N LYS A 179 -4.68 15.61 -13.19
CA LYS A 179 -5.87 15.77 -14.05
C LYS A 179 -6.45 14.42 -14.48
N LEU A 180 -5.58 13.46 -14.81
CA LEU A 180 -6.01 12.11 -15.19
C LEU A 180 -6.60 11.36 -13.98
N GLU A 181 -6.09 11.58 -12.79
CA GLU A 181 -6.64 11.04 -11.54
C GLU A 181 -8.05 11.55 -11.26
N SER A 182 -8.30 12.85 -11.47
CA SER A 182 -9.66 13.40 -11.33
C SER A 182 -10.63 12.79 -12.35
N LYS A 183 -10.21 12.61 -13.60
CA LYS A 183 -11.02 11.95 -14.63
C LYS A 183 -11.26 10.46 -14.33
N LEU A 184 -10.28 9.80 -13.71
CA LEU A 184 -10.43 8.43 -13.22
C LEU A 184 -11.52 8.36 -12.15
N ALA A 185 -11.51 9.30 -11.17
CA ALA A 185 -12.40 9.27 -10.01
C ALA A 185 -13.84 9.67 -10.33
N TYR A 186 -14.06 10.59 -11.26
CA TYR A 186 -15.37 11.22 -11.50
C TYR A 186 -15.97 11.00 -12.89
N ASP A 187 -15.15 10.62 -13.88
CA ASP A 187 -15.60 10.49 -15.26
C ASP A 187 -15.47 9.04 -15.80
N GLY A 188 -14.95 8.10 -15.01
CA GLY A 188 -14.70 6.71 -15.43
C GLY A 188 -13.64 6.56 -16.52
N GLN A 189 -12.81 7.59 -16.77
CA GLN A 189 -11.82 7.60 -17.82
C GLN A 189 -10.51 6.91 -17.38
N PHE A 190 -10.53 5.60 -17.27
CA PHE A 190 -9.37 4.81 -16.81
C PHE A 190 -8.27 4.70 -17.87
N LYS A 191 -8.62 4.55 -19.15
CA LYS A 191 -7.66 4.28 -20.23
C LYS A 191 -6.55 5.35 -20.33
N PRO A 192 -6.83 6.66 -20.36
CA PRO A 192 -5.77 7.68 -20.43
C PRO A 192 -4.85 7.67 -19.20
N TYR A 193 -5.36 7.31 -18.02
CA TYR A 193 -4.56 7.23 -16.81
C TYR A 193 -3.55 6.07 -16.86
N PHE A 194 -4.01 4.87 -17.25
CA PHE A 194 -3.12 3.71 -17.34
C PHE A 194 -2.19 3.77 -18.54
N GLU A 195 -2.61 4.36 -19.67
CA GLU A 195 -1.71 4.67 -20.78
C GLU A 195 -0.57 5.61 -20.36
N TYR A 196 -0.88 6.61 -19.55
CA TYR A 196 0.14 7.51 -19.00
C TYR A 196 1.15 6.76 -18.11
N ILE A 197 0.69 5.87 -17.23
CA ILE A 197 1.58 5.04 -16.40
C ILE A 197 2.43 4.12 -17.27
N ALA A 198 1.84 3.47 -18.28
CA ALA A 198 2.55 2.60 -19.21
C ALA A 198 3.62 3.35 -20.01
N ASP A 199 3.35 4.58 -20.45
CA ASP A 199 4.33 5.44 -21.14
C ASP A 199 5.49 5.84 -20.22
N CYS A 200 5.20 6.15 -18.95
CA CYS A 200 6.24 6.40 -17.95
C CYS A 200 7.11 5.15 -17.73
N LEU A 201 6.48 3.99 -17.56
CA LEU A 201 7.16 2.70 -17.43
C LEU A 201 8.05 2.38 -18.65
N LYS A 202 7.53 2.57 -19.86
CA LYS A 202 8.25 2.32 -21.11
C LYS A 202 9.48 3.22 -21.23
N LYS A 203 9.35 4.51 -20.93
CA LYS A 203 10.46 5.46 -20.95
C LYS A 203 11.53 5.09 -19.91
N TYR A 204 11.10 4.75 -18.70
CA TYR A 204 11.99 4.35 -17.62
C TYR A 204 12.72 3.03 -17.91
N SER A 205 12.01 2.00 -18.38
CA SER A 205 12.58 0.67 -18.66
C SER A 205 13.48 0.64 -19.87
N SER A 206 13.28 1.54 -20.86
CA SER A 206 14.14 1.60 -22.07
C SER A 206 15.57 2.03 -21.74
N GLN A 207 15.78 2.72 -20.63
CA GLN A 207 17.09 3.19 -20.18
C GLN A 207 17.86 2.14 -19.34
N ARG A 208 17.23 1.01 -18.97
CA ARG A 208 17.78 0.02 -18.05
C ARG A 208 17.45 -1.41 -18.48
N ASP A 209 18.43 -2.10 -19.07
CA ASP A 209 18.27 -3.48 -19.54
C ASP A 209 18.00 -4.54 -18.46
N LYS A 210 18.09 -4.20 -17.18
CA LYS A 210 18.06 -5.17 -16.07
C LYS A 210 16.74 -5.21 -15.28
N GLN A 211 15.82 -4.27 -15.46
CA GLN A 211 14.55 -4.23 -14.72
C GLN A 211 13.41 -4.66 -15.65
N LYS A 212 13.23 -5.95 -15.78
CA LYS A 212 12.16 -6.55 -16.60
C LYS A 212 11.51 -7.68 -15.80
N GLY A 213 10.19 -7.76 -15.83
CA GLY A 213 9.43 -8.84 -15.21
C GLY A 213 8.13 -8.34 -14.58
N GLU A 214 7.28 -9.28 -14.25
CA GLU A 214 5.95 -9.04 -13.68
C GLU A 214 6.01 -8.23 -12.37
N ALA A 215 6.85 -8.66 -11.43
CA ALA A 215 7.03 -7.98 -10.15
C ALA A 215 7.48 -6.51 -10.29
N PHE A 216 8.31 -6.20 -11.30
CA PHE A 216 8.72 -4.82 -11.56
C PHE A 216 7.55 -3.98 -12.08
N VAL A 217 6.77 -4.48 -13.04
CA VAL A 217 5.60 -3.79 -13.59
C VAL A 217 4.56 -3.55 -12.49
N HIS A 218 4.33 -4.56 -11.67
CA HIS A 218 3.41 -4.49 -10.53
C HIS A 218 3.86 -3.43 -9.51
N GLY A 219 5.09 -3.52 -9.00
CA GLY A 219 5.64 -2.55 -8.05
C GLY A 219 5.70 -1.12 -8.59
N PHE A 220 6.02 -0.94 -9.89
CA PHE A 220 5.98 0.36 -10.53
C PHE A 220 4.56 0.93 -10.60
N THR A 221 3.59 0.11 -10.99
CA THR A 221 2.18 0.52 -11.08
C THR A 221 1.64 0.88 -9.70
N LEU A 222 1.94 0.08 -8.66
CA LEU A 222 1.60 0.41 -7.27
C LEU A 222 2.22 1.73 -6.82
N ALA A 223 3.51 1.95 -7.05
CA ALA A 223 4.19 3.18 -6.67
C ALA A 223 3.61 4.41 -7.40
N MET A 224 3.24 4.27 -8.67
CA MET A 224 2.61 5.35 -9.44
C MET A 224 1.17 5.62 -9.00
N THR A 225 0.41 4.59 -8.65
CA THR A 225 -0.99 4.72 -8.21
C THR A 225 -1.12 5.17 -6.75
N SER A 226 -0.14 4.88 -5.89
CA SER A 226 -0.16 5.27 -4.47
C SER A 226 -0.19 6.78 -4.24
N GLN A 227 0.29 7.56 -5.19
CA GLN A 227 0.26 9.02 -5.13
C GLN A 227 -1.11 9.60 -5.59
N ASN A 228 -2.09 8.75 -5.81
CA ASN A 228 -3.45 9.18 -6.15
C ASN A 228 -4.21 9.58 -4.88
N LYS A 229 -4.76 10.79 -4.86
CA LYS A 229 -5.47 11.30 -3.68
C LYS A 229 -6.87 10.71 -3.49
N PHE A 230 -7.46 10.10 -4.53
CA PHE A 230 -8.82 9.59 -4.51
C PHE A 230 -8.90 8.10 -4.15
N TYR A 231 -7.81 7.36 -4.37
CA TYR A 231 -7.76 5.92 -4.22
C TYR A 231 -6.62 5.47 -3.33
N ARG A 232 -6.89 4.43 -2.57
CA ARG A 232 -5.90 3.63 -1.89
C ARG A 232 -5.63 2.38 -2.71
N PRO A 233 -4.44 2.22 -3.31
CA PRO A 233 -4.09 0.98 -3.98
C PRO A 233 -3.86 -0.13 -2.94
N ILE A 234 -4.57 -1.22 -3.09
CA ILE A 234 -4.42 -2.42 -2.27
C ILE A 234 -3.90 -3.52 -3.20
N SER A 235 -2.74 -4.08 -2.84
CA SER A 235 -2.11 -5.18 -3.57
C SER A 235 -2.40 -6.49 -2.87
N GLU A 236 -2.57 -7.55 -3.65
CA GLU A 236 -2.68 -8.93 -3.18
C GLU A 236 -3.58 -9.10 -1.94
N LEU A 237 -4.86 -8.91 -2.14
CA LEU A 237 -5.84 -9.17 -1.10
C LEU A 237 -6.02 -10.68 -0.95
N ASP A 238 -5.49 -11.21 0.15
CA ASP A 238 -5.66 -12.62 0.55
C ASP A 238 -7.12 -12.86 0.95
N ASN A 239 -7.86 -13.48 0.05
CA ASN A 239 -9.19 -13.99 0.33
C ASN A 239 -9.32 -15.39 -0.29
N ASP A 240 -10.17 -16.22 0.27
CA ASP A 240 -10.46 -17.62 -0.15
C ASP A 240 -10.81 -17.81 -1.65
N GLY A 241 -10.78 -16.77 -2.45
CA GLY A 241 -11.14 -16.76 -3.88
C GLY A 241 -10.05 -16.40 -4.88
N GLY A 242 -8.83 -16.07 -4.46
CA GLY A 242 -7.73 -15.63 -5.34
C GLY A 242 -7.35 -14.15 -5.16
N TYR A 243 -6.33 -13.70 -5.89
CA TYR A 243 -5.73 -12.38 -5.77
C TYR A 243 -5.99 -11.57 -7.02
N ALA A 244 -6.39 -10.28 -6.88
CA ALA A 244 -6.19 -9.28 -7.93
C ALA A 244 -4.88 -8.57 -7.66
N ASP A 245 -4.14 -8.22 -8.71
CA ASP A 245 -2.85 -7.54 -8.54
C ASP A 245 -3.01 -6.18 -7.86
N ILE A 246 -4.03 -5.39 -8.23
CA ILE A 246 -4.27 -4.08 -7.64
C ILE A 246 -5.78 -3.79 -7.56
N PHE A 247 -6.25 -3.41 -6.39
CA PHE A 247 -7.56 -2.80 -6.20
C PHE A 247 -7.38 -1.33 -5.83
N LEU A 248 -7.94 -0.43 -6.62
CA LEU A 248 -8.02 0.99 -6.29
C LEU A 248 -9.27 1.23 -5.44
N SER A 249 -9.10 1.09 -4.13
CA SER A 249 -10.16 1.28 -3.14
C SER A 249 -10.51 2.76 -3.03
N PRO A 250 -11.78 3.16 -3.27
CA PRO A 250 -12.15 4.57 -3.26
C PRO A 250 -12.19 5.13 -1.85
N LEU A 251 -11.68 6.34 -1.67
CA LEU A 251 -11.72 7.07 -0.40
C LEU A 251 -13.05 7.84 -0.25
N CYS A 252 -14.18 7.13 -0.33
CA CYS A 252 -15.52 7.72 -0.29
C CYS A 252 -15.86 8.41 1.03
N ASP A 253 -15.16 8.09 2.12
CA ASP A 253 -15.36 8.76 3.40
C ASP A 253 -14.83 10.20 3.37
N ILE A 254 -13.83 10.46 2.53
CA ILE A 254 -13.23 11.77 2.30
C ILE A 254 -13.89 12.45 1.08
N TYR A 255 -13.99 11.73 -0.03
CA TYR A 255 -14.54 12.23 -1.32
C TYR A 255 -15.90 11.60 -1.57
N LYS A 256 -16.95 12.17 -0.97
CA LYS A 256 -18.32 11.61 -0.94
C LYS A 256 -19.01 11.55 -2.32
N ASP A 257 -18.50 12.30 -3.29
CA ASP A 257 -19.03 12.44 -4.66
C ASP A 257 -18.28 11.59 -5.69
N MET A 258 -17.36 10.72 -5.25
CA MET A 258 -16.72 9.76 -6.15
C MET A 258 -17.73 8.78 -6.73
N VAL A 259 -17.55 8.45 -8.03
CA VAL A 259 -18.48 7.58 -8.76
C VAL A 259 -17.89 6.28 -9.26
N ASP A 260 -16.55 6.15 -9.32
CA ASP A 260 -15.89 5.00 -9.92
C ASP A 260 -14.84 4.37 -8.99
N SER A 261 -14.67 3.05 -9.07
CA SER A 261 -13.62 2.26 -8.43
C SER A 261 -13.09 1.20 -9.40
N TYR A 262 -11.89 0.64 -9.16
CA TYR A 262 -11.20 -0.17 -10.15
C TYR A 262 -10.52 -1.39 -9.54
N ILE A 263 -10.66 -2.54 -10.22
CA ILE A 263 -9.81 -3.71 -10.03
C ILE A 263 -8.95 -3.88 -11.27
N ILE A 264 -7.68 -4.17 -11.06
CA ILE A 264 -6.68 -4.27 -12.11
C ILE A 264 -5.97 -5.61 -11.95
N GLU A 265 -5.88 -6.34 -13.05
CA GLU A 265 -5.08 -7.54 -13.16
C GLU A 265 -4.00 -7.29 -14.22
N LEU A 266 -2.75 -7.52 -13.87
CA LEU A 266 -1.59 -7.33 -14.74
C LEU A 266 -1.14 -8.69 -15.27
N LYS A 267 -0.97 -8.82 -16.56
CA LYS A 267 -0.39 -10.03 -17.18
C LYS A 267 0.87 -9.67 -17.94
N TYR A 268 1.95 -10.34 -17.57
CA TYR A 268 3.25 -10.13 -18.22
C TYR A 268 3.38 -11.00 -19.46
N CYS A 269 3.63 -10.36 -20.61
CA CYS A 269 3.88 -11.02 -21.88
C CYS A 269 5.31 -10.76 -22.35
N LYS A 270 6.01 -11.81 -22.77
CA LYS A 270 7.30 -11.67 -23.46
C LYS A 270 7.08 -11.20 -24.90
N SER A 271 8.08 -10.56 -25.50
CA SER A 271 8.00 -10.05 -26.88
C SER A 271 7.72 -11.11 -27.94
N GLN A 272 7.90 -12.40 -27.61
CA GLN A 272 7.63 -13.54 -28.49
C GLN A 272 6.27 -14.19 -28.26
N THR A 273 5.44 -13.65 -27.35
CA THR A 273 4.11 -14.19 -27.03
C THR A 273 3.19 -13.98 -28.24
N THR A 274 2.51 -15.04 -28.68
CA THR A 274 1.58 -14.97 -29.81
C THR A 274 0.26 -14.31 -29.44
N ASP A 275 -0.47 -13.80 -30.42
CA ASP A 275 -1.78 -13.17 -30.21
C ASP A 275 -2.79 -14.13 -29.53
N GLU A 276 -2.73 -15.42 -29.87
CA GLU A 276 -3.56 -16.45 -29.24
C GLU A 276 -3.23 -16.60 -27.75
N GLN A 277 -1.95 -16.59 -27.39
CA GLN A 277 -1.50 -16.63 -26.00
C GLN A 277 -1.90 -15.37 -25.24
N VAL A 278 -1.79 -14.20 -25.87
CA VAL A 278 -2.26 -12.93 -25.28
C VAL A 278 -3.75 -12.98 -25.01
N LYS A 279 -4.55 -13.48 -25.96
CA LYS A 279 -5.99 -13.64 -25.78
C LYS A 279 -6.33 -14.58 -24.61
N LYS A 280 -5.61 -15.69 -24.48
CA LYS A 280 -5.79 -16.63 -23.35
C LYS A 280 -5.47 -15.98 -22.01
N LEU A 281 -4.35 -15.23 -21.91
CA LEU A 281 -3.97 -14.48 -20.71
C LEU A 281 -5.03 -13.44 -20.34
N PHE A 282 -5.63 -12.79 -21.33
CA PHE A 282 -6.72 -11.83 -21.11
C PHE A 282 -7.99 -12.52 -20.59
N GLU A 283 -8.34 -13.68 -21.11
CA GLU A 283 -9.46 -14.49 -20.63
C GLU A 283 -9.23 -14.97 -19.16
N GLU A 284 -8.01 -15.41 -18.85
CA GLU A 284 -7.60 -15.78 -17.50
C GLU A 284 -7.68 -14.59 -16.53
N ALA A 285 -7.14 -13.42 -16.92
CA ALA A 285 -7.21 -12.19 -16.14
C ALA A 285 -8.68 -11.77 -15.88
N SER A 286 -9.52 -11.81 -16.90
CA SER A 286 -10.93 -11.47 -16.79
C SER A 286 -11.69 -12.40 -15.83
N ALA A 287 -11.35 -13.70 -15.84
CA ALA A 287 -11.93 -14.68 -14.92
C ALA A 287 -11.45 -14.45 -13.47
N GLN A 288 -10.18 -14.06 -13.27
CA GLN A 288 -9.62 -13.73 -11.96
C GLN A 288 -10.31 -12.49 -11.38
N ILE A 289 -10.35 -11.39 -12.13
CA ILE A 289 -11.01 -10.15 -11.72
C ILE A 289 -12.48 -10.39 -11.34
N SER A 290 -13.19 -11.20 -12.11
CA SER A 290 -14.62 -11.47 -11.86
C SER A 290 -14.85 -12.17 -10.54
N ARG A 291 -14.05 -13.19 -10.23
CA ARG A 291 -14.12 -13.88 -8.93
C ARG A 291 -13.80 -12.93 -7.78
N TYR A 292 -12.78 -12.10 -7.95
CA TYR A 292 -12.32 -11.18 -6.94
C TYR A 292 -13.33 -10.07 -6.65
N ALA A 293 -13.93 -9.52 -7.69
CA ALA A 293 -14.97 -8.48 -7.57
C ALA A 293 -16.18 -8.91 -6.73
N ASP A 294 -16.40 -10.21 -6.63
CA ASP A 294 -17.49 -10.79 -5.84
C ASP A 294 -17.13 -11.01 -4.36
N SER A 295 -15.90 -10.72 -3.94
CA SER A 295 -15.48 -10.84 -2.53
C SER A 295 -16.21 -9.83 -1.64
N ASP A 296 -16.51 -10.21 -0.40
CA ASP A 296 -17.21 -9.34 0.56
C ASP A 296 -16.42 -8.06 0.82
N MET A 297 -15.09 -8.15 0.88
CA MET A 297 -14.24 -7.00 1.10
C MET A 297 -14.33 -5.96 -0.04
N VAL A 298 -14.29 -6.39 -1.30
CA VAL A 298 -14.45 -5.46 -2.43
C VAL A 298 -15.84 -4.86 -2.42
N ARG A 299 -16.89 -5.67 -2.18
CA ARG A 299 -18.27 -5.19 -2.09
C ARG A 299 -18.46 -4.12 -1.01
N GLU A 300 -17.85 -4.32 0.15
CA GLU A 300 -17.88 -3.31 1.22
C GLU A 300 -17.07 -2.06 0.87
N ALA A 301 -15.91 -2.21 0.23
CA ALA A 301 -15.02 -1.10 -0.08
C ALA A 301 -15.52 -0.22 -1.23
N VAL A 302 -16.20 -0.79 -2.23
CA VAL A 302 -16.74 0.00 -3.37
C VAL A 302 -17.87 0.91 -2.99
N LYS A 303 -18.57 0.63 -1.87
CA LYS A 303 -19.68 1.45 -1.36
C LYS A 303 -20.71 1.77 -2.45
N THR A 304 -20.81 3.07 -2.82
CA THR A 304 -21.75 3.60 -3.84
C THR A 304 -21.11 3.74 -5.21
N THR A 305 -19.82 3.46 -5.36
CA THR A 305 -19.10 3.62 -6.63
C THR A 305 -19.39 2.46 -7.59
N LYS A 306 -19.25 2.75 -8.89
CA LYS A 306 -19.30 1.74 -9.94
C LYS A 306 -17.93 1.07 -10.03
N LEU A 307 -17.91 -0.25 -9.87
CA LEU A 307 -16.69 -1.04 -10.02
C LEU A 307 -16.38 -1.32 -11.48
N HIS A 308 -15.20 -0.89 -11.93
CA HIS A 308 -14.62 -1.25 -13.23
C HIS A 308 -13.61 -2.40 -13.07
N LYS A 309 -13.60 -3.28 -14.09
CA LYS A 309 -12.80 -4.49 -14.12
C LYS A 309 -11.88 -4.49 -15.32
#